data_86af6c7d17b2f2b9210cb4cc317ee617
#
_entry.id   86af6c7d17b2f2b9210cb4cc317ee617
#
_cell.length_a   1.000
_cell.length_b   1.000
_cell.length_c   1.000
_cell.angle_alpha   90.00
_cell.angle_beta   90.00
_cell.angle_gamma   90.00
#
_symmetry.space_group_name_H-M   'P 1'
#
loop_
_entity.id
_entity.type
_entity.pdbx_description
1 polymer ?
#
loop_
_entity_poly.entity_id
_entity_poly.type
_entity_poly.pdbx_seq_one_letter_code
_entity_poly.pdbx_strand_id
1 'polypeptide(L)'
;LSDGLKDVLDRIDTDFSNSGCDSKEVNNPYGSNVVYNANTLISMYCAHKDTDIRSISKEDLEAILEAGKSHLYSFSFKDDVRDVPAKKEGEKATTTKVRVYTISYNGEGYFADKIFQLSEEQKSLSIQYASNLSLLLSDGVYQGLTDTEYSATGLSYEGVVFPSEGGSTRVVYYNQLDDRWKNAPYGTDNIGGYACGPTSMAIVVSSLSSDTVDPIQMAKW
;
A
#
# COMPACT_ATOMS: atom_id res chain seq x y z
N LEU A 1 10.56 -7.51 -1.60
CA LEU A 1 10.64 -6.26 -0.83
C LEU A 1 11.29 -6.42 0.55
N SER A 2 11.34 -7.63 1.10
CA SER A 2 12.11 -7.94 2.32
C SER A 2 13.60 -7.58 2.22
N ASP A 3 14.13 -7.49 1.01
CA ASP A 3 15.55 -7.17 0.75
C ASP A 3 15.86 -5.66 0.75
N GLY A 4 14.84 -4.79 0.82
CA GLY A 4 15.05 -3.34 0.84
C GLY A 4 15.84 -2.85 2.04
N LEU A 5 15.59 -3.42 3.22
CA LEU A 5 16.36 -3.09 4.43
C LEU A 5 17.82 -3.57 4.29
N LYS A 6 18.03 -4.75 3.72
CA LYS A 6 19.38 -5.26 3.45
C LYS A 6 20.11 -4.33 2.47
N ASP A 7 19.46 -3.89 1.41
CA ASP A 7 20.03 -2.96 0.42
C ASP A 7 20.51 -1.65 1.07
N VAL A 8 19.68 -1.02 1.92
CA VAL A 8 20.09 0.23 2.59
C VAL A 8 21.24 -0.01 3.58
N LEU A 9 21.28 -1.13 4.26
CA LEU A 9 22.40 -1.48 5.15
C LEU A 9 23.69 -1.71 4.36
N ASP A 10 23.65 -2.40 3.23
CA ASP A 10 24.80 -2.61 2.35
C ASP A 10 25.33 -1.27 1.78
N ARG A 11 24.42 -0.33 1.45
CA ARG A 11 24.81 1.04 1.05
C ARG A 11 25.43 1.84 2.19
N ILE A 12 24.93 1.71 3.42
CA ILE A 12 25.52 2.30 4.63
C ILE A 12 26.91 1.72 4.86
N ASP A 13 27.11 0.42 4.70
CA ASP A 13 28.40 -0.23 4.87
C ASP A 13 29.43 0.27 3.83
N THR A 14 28.98 0.47 2.61
CA THR A 14 29.79 1.04 1.54
C THR A 14 30.19 2.49 1.84
N ASP A 15 29.24 3.33 2.27
CA ASP A 15 29.52 4.72 2.64
C ASP A 15 30.48 4.80 3.84
N PHE A 16 30.24 3.97 4.87
CA PHE A 16 31.09 3.92 6.06
C PHE A 16 32.54 3.54 5.70
N SER A 17 32.74 2.57 4.81
CA SER A 17 34.06 2.13 4.38
C SER A 17 34.88 3.26 3.74
N ASN A 18 34.19 4.25 3.18
CA ASN A 18 34.82 5.43 2.54
C ASN A 18 34.80 6.68 3.45
N SER A 19 34.27 6.59 4.66
CA SER A 19 34.04 7.76 5.51
C SER A 19 35.26 8.28 6.26
N GLY A 20 36.25 7.42 6.50
CA GLY A 20 37.39 7.72 7.38
C GLY A 20 37.02 7.84 8.85
N CYS A 21 35.85 7.36 9.26
CA CYS A 21 35.43 7.26 10.66
C CYS A 21 35.89 5.95 11.30
N ASP A 22 36.12 5.98 12.62
CA ASP A 22 36.60 4.82 13.37
C ASP A 22 35.50 3.79 13.65
N SER A 23 34.25 4.26 13.76
CA SER A 23 33.09 3.41 14.04
C SER A 23 31.82 4.01 13.45
N LYS A 24 30.79 3.17 13.34
CA LYS A 24 29.46 3.58 12.91
C LYS A 24 28.39 3.17 13.92
N GLU A 25 27.33 3.94 13.96
CA GLU A 25 26.06 3.62 14.61
C GLU A 25 24.95 3.70 13.57
N VAL A 26 23.99 2.80 13.62
CA VAL A 26 22.85 2.79 12.71
C VAL A 26 21.57 2.89 13.52
N ASN A 27 20.88 4.02 13.38
CA ASN A 27 19.56 4.23 13.94
C ASN A 27 18.51 3.79 12.93
N ASN A 28 17.87 2.65 13.22
CA ASN A 28 16.76 2.13 12.44
C ASN A 28 15.46 2.15 13.27
N PRO A 29 14.62 3.18 13.12
CA PRO A 29 13.38 3.31 13.89
C PRO A 29 12.30 2.32 13.45
N TYR A 30 12.47 1.62 12.33
CA TYR A 30 11.47 0.73 11.74
C TYR A 30 11.64 -0.74 12.13
N GLY A 31 12.72 -1.08 12.83
CA GLY A 31 13.02 -2.48 13.18
C GLY A 31 13.37 -3.33 11.95
N SER A 32 12.95 -4.60 11.96
CA SER A 32 13.30 -5.54 10.90
C SER A 32 12.30 -5.62 9.74
N ASN A 33 11.08 -5.09 9.89
CA ASN A 33 9.98 -5.35 8.94
C ASN A 33 9.06 -4.14 8.76
N VAL A 34 9.35 -3.29 7.78
CA VAL A 34 8.31 -2.46 7.19
C VAL A 34 7.70 -3.27 6.03
N VAL A 35 6.44 -3.65 6.18
CA VAL A 35 5.69 -4.31 5.10
C VAL A 35 5.21 -3.23 4.14
N TYR A 36 5.83 -3.14 2.97
CA TYR A 36 5.36 -2.28 1.91
C TYR A 36 4.25 -2.98 1.12
N ASN A 37 3.19 -2.25 0.81
CA ASN A 37 2.11 -2.79 -0.02
C ASN A 37 2.55 -2.86 -1.49
N ALA A 38 2.87 -4.06 -1.96
CA ALA A 38 3.27 -4.30 -3.35
C ALA A 38 2.19 -3.86 -4.36
N ASN A 39 0.92 -3.92 -3.96
CA ASN A 39 -0.19 -3.51 -4.83
C ASN A 39 -0.11 -2.04 -5.20
N THR A 40 0.36 -1.18 -4.28
CA THR A 40 0.56 0.24 -4.53
C THR A 40 1.64 0.47 -5.58
N LEU A 41 2.79 -0.23 -5.50
CA LEU A 41 3.85 -0.10 -6.50
C LEU A 41 3.41 -0.58 -7.88
N ILE A 42 2.72 -1.72 -7.94
CA ILE A 42 2.18 -2.26 -9.19
C ILE A 42 1.20 -1.27 -9.82
N SER A 43 0.32 -0.71 -9.01
CA SER A 43 -0.70 0.25 -9.47
C SER A 43 -0.09 1.56 -9.97
N MET A 44 0.94 2.07 -9.30
CA MET A 44 1.70 3.24 -9.75
C MET A 44 2.41 2.98 -11.06
N TYR A 45 3.04 1.81 -11.20
CA TYR A 45 3.69 1.42 -12.44
C TYR A 45 2.70 1.33 -13.60
N CYS A 46 1.54 0.70 -13.38
CA CYS A 46 0.48 0.61 -14.38
C CYS A 46 -0.02 2.01 -14.81
N ALA A 47 -0.25 2.89 -13.86
CA ALA A 47 -0.67 4.27 -14.14
C ALA A 47 0.43 5.06 -14.91
N HIS A 48 1.71 4.84 -14.57
CA HIS A 48 2.84 5.45 -15.27
C HIS A 48 2.94 4.98 -16.74
N LYS A 49 2.74 3.69 -16.97
CA LYS A 49 2.85 3.07 -18.30
C LYS A 49 1.56 3.13 -19.13
N ASP A 50 0.47 3.66 -18.55
CA ASP A 50 -0.87 3.62 -19.15
C ASP A 50 -1.24 2.19 -19.63
N THR A 51 -1.03 1.23 -18.72
CA THR A 51 -1.22 -0.18 -19.03
C THR A 51 -2.21 -0.85 -18.08
N ASP A 52 -2.94 -1.84 -18.57
CA ASP A 52 -3.84 -2.66 -17.76
C ASP A 52 -3.01 -3.60 -16.88
N ILE A 53 -3.42 -3.72 -15.61
CA ILE A 53 -2.76 -4.59 -14.63
C ILE A 53 -2.69 -6.05 -15.09
N ARG A 54 -3.63 -6.49 -15.92
CA ARG A 54 -3.66 -7.85 -16.50
C ARG A 54 -2.64 -8.06 -17.63
N SER A 55 -2.05 -6.97 -18.12
CA SER A 55 -1.07 -6.97 -19.22
C SER A 55 0.36 -6.81 -18.75
N ILE A 56 0.60 -6.83 -17.42
CA ILE A 56 1.94 -6.73 -16.84
C ILE A 56 2.75 -7.97 -17.22
N SER A 57 3.92 -7.74 -17.81
CA SER A 57 4.88 -8.80 -18.13
C SER A 57 5.71 -9.20 -16.91
N LYS A 58 6.44 -10.30 -17.02
CA LYS A 58 7.40 -10.70 -15.99
C LYS A 58 8.51 -9.66 -15.83
N GLU A 59 8.97 -9.10 -16.91
CA GLU A 59 10.01 -8.05 -16.96
C GLU A 59 9.54 -6.78 -16.26
N ASP A 60 8.26 -6.42 -16.41
CA ASP A 60 7.66 -5.29 -15.68
C ASP A 60 7.64 -5.55 -14.17
N LEU A 61 7.27 -6.77 -13.76
CA LEU A 61 7.28 -7.13 -12.33
C LEU A 61 8.69 -7.10 -11.75
N GLU A 62 9.69 -7.55 -12.48
CA GLU A 62 11.11 -7.47 -12.07
C GLU A 62 11.55 -6.01 -11.91
N ALA A 63 11.16 -5.12 -12.83
CA ALA A 63 11.45 -3.69 -12.74
C ALA A 63 10.79 -3.03 -11.53
N ILE A 64 9.54 -3.38 -11.23
CA ILE A 64 8.80 -2.89 -10.05
C ILE A 64 9.48 -3.36 -8.75
N LEU A 65 9.90 -4.63 -8.70
CA LEU A 65 10.57 -5.20 -7.53
C LEU A 65 11.93 -4.54 -7.29
N GLU A 66 12.69 -4.29 -8.35
CA GLU A 66 14.00 -3.62 -8.25
C GLU A 66 13.83 -2.16 -7.80
N ALA A 67 12.88 -1.43 -8.38
CA ALA A 67 12.56 -0.07 -7.95
C ALA A 67 12.15 -0.05 -6.46
N GLY A 68 11.31 -1.00 -6.04
CA GLY A 68 10.91 -1.15 -4.65
C GLY A 68 12.10 -1.43 -3.73
N LYS A 69 12.97 -2.36 -4.10
CA LYS A 69 14.13 -2.74 -3.32
C LYS A 69 15.12 -1.57 -3.15
N SER A 70 15.48 -0.91 -4.25
CA SER A 70 16.54 0.11 -4.26
C SER A 70 16.09 1.44 -3.65
N HIS A 71 14.78 1.71 -3.61
CA HIS A 71 14.25 3.01 -3.20
C HIS A 71 13.35 2.98 -1.96
N LEU A 72 13.11 1.80 -1.37
CA LEU A 72 12.23 1.67 -0.20
C LEU A 72 12.76 2.45 1.01
N TYR A 73 14.09 2.46 1.17
CA TYR A 73 14.75 3.18 2.25
C TYR A 73 15.81 4.13 1.71
N SER A 74 15.97 5.23 2.42
CA SER A 74 17.10 6.14 2.31
C SER A 74 17.82 6.25 3.66
N PHE A 75 18.96 6.87 3.70
CA PHE A 75 19.65 7.19 4.93
C PHE A 75 20.25 8.60 4.87
N SER A 76 20.38 9.17 6.03
CA SER A 76 21.21 10.35 6.29
C SER A 76 22.28 9.99 7.31
N PHE A 77 23.33 10.80 7.40
CA PHE A 77 24.36 10.61 8.42
C PHE A 77 24.81 11.93 9.00
N LYS A 78 25.43 11.83 10.17
CA LYS A 78 26.22 12.90 10.79
C LYS A 78 27.47 12.28 11.39
N ASP A 79 28.58 13.03 11.33
CA ASP A 79 29.81 12.64 11.98
C ASP A 79 29.90 13.30 13.36
N ASP A 80 30.29 12.52 14.35
CA ASP A 80 30.39 12.92 15.74
C ASP A 80 31.79 12.58 16.26
N VAL A 81 32.36 13.40 17.12
CA VAL A 81 33.64 13.16 17.77
C VAL A 81 33.39 12.94 19.25
N ARG A 82 33.70 11.76 19.74
CA ARG A 82 33.44 11.37 21.12
C ARG A 82 34.72 11.13 21.89
N ASP A 83 34.75 11.60 23.11
CA ASP A 83 35.85 11.35 24.03
C ASP A 83 35.80 9.90 24.53
N VAL A 84 36.95 9.22 24.40
CA VAL A 84 37.13 7.88 24.97
C VAL A 84 37.98 8.03 26.23
N PRO A 85 37.41 7.77 27.42
CA PRO A 85 38.14 7.88 28.68
C PRO A 85 39.32 6.89 28.71
N ALA A 86 40.39 7.30 29.33
CA ALA A 86 41.56 6.43 29.57
C ALA A 86 41.16 5.18 30.36
N LYS A 87 41.55 4.02 29.87
CA LYS A 87 41.22 2.70 30.51
C LYS A 87 42.16 2.35 31.66
N LYS A 88 43.32 3.02 31.76
CA LYS A 88 44.32 2.76 32.79
C LYS A 88 44.89 4.09 33.31
N GLU A 89 45.34 4.07 34.55
CA GLU A 89 46.00 5.20 35.19
C GLU A 89 47.31 5.53 34.41
N GLY A 90 47.42 6.78 33.93
CA GLY A 90 48.56 7.23 33.11
C GLY A 90 48.32 7.21 31.59
N GLU A 91 47.26 6.67 31.06
CA GLU A 91 46.88 6.81 29.67
C GLU A 91 46.20 8.17 29.40
N LYS A 92 46.43 8.73 28.21
CA LYS A 92 45.71 9.94 27.79
C LYS A 92 44.35 9.56 27.22
N ALA A 93 43.34 10.40 27.53
CA ALA A 93 42.07 10.34 26.83
C ALA A 93 42.29 10.49 25.32
N THR A 94 41.58 9.69 24.54
CA THR A 94 41.64 9.74 23.07
C THR A 94 40.24 10.13 22.55
N THR A 95 40.19 10.55 21.30
CA THR A 95 38.90 10.80 20.63
C THR A 95 38.66 9.74 19.57
N THR A 96 37.42 9.40 19.33
CA THR A 96 36.97 8.53 18.25
C THR A 96 35.96 9.26 17.38
N LYS A 97 36.09 9.10 16.06
CA LYS A 97 35.12 9.62 15.09
C LYS A 97 34.04 8.56 14.84
N VAL A 98 32.81 8.90 15.12
CA VAL A 98 31.65 8.01 14.95
C VAL A 98 30.75 8.58 13.88
N ARG A 99 30.45 7.82 12.84
CA ARG A 99 29.42 8.18 11.87
C ARG A 99 28.08 7.58 12.31
N VAL A 100 27.10 8.44 12.58
CA VAL A 100 25.75 8.05 13.00
C VAL A 100 24.82 8.13 11.80
N TYR A 101 24.36 6.98 11.35
CA TYR A 101 23.37 6.87 10.28
C TYR A 101 21.97 6.85 10.85
N THR A 102 21.04 7.44 10.12
CA THR A 102 19.61 7.35 10.39
C THR A 102 18.88 6.88 9.14
N ILE A 103 18.23 5.72 9.23
CA ILE A 103 17.44 5.16 8.15
C ILE A 103 16.08 5.85 8.13
N SER A 104 15.62 6.20 6.93
CA SER A 104 14.31 6.75 6.65
C SER A 104 13.57 5.87 5.66
N TYR A 105 12.27 5.66 5.90
CA TYR A 105 11.39 4.95 4.99
C TYR A 105 10.82 5.93 3.96
N ASN A 106 10.90 5.55 2.68
CA ASN A 106 10.32 6.31 1.59
C ASN A 106 8.88 5.82 1.34
N GLY A 107 7.90 6.65 1.67
CA GLY A 107 6.49 6.32 1.51
C GLY A 107 6.00 6.40 0.07
N GLU A 108 4.71 6.14 -0.10
CA GLU A 108 4.04 6.11 -1.40
C GLU A 108 4.23 7.41 -2.20
N GLY A 109 4.17 8.57 -1.54
CA GLY A 109 4.41 9.87 -2.19
C GLY A 109 5.79 9.98 -2.84
N TYR A 110 6.83 9.42 -2.22
CA TYR A 110 8.16 9.41 -2.82
C TYR A 110 8.19 8.59 -4.11
N PHE A 111 7.56 7.41 -4.11
CA PHE A 111 7.48 6.59 -5.32
C PHE A 111 6.69 7.28 -6.41
N ALA A 112 5.52 7.86 -6.07
CA ALA A 112 4.69 8.58 -7.02
C ALA A 112 5.44 9.77 -7.66
N ASP A 113 6.11 10.60 -6.84
CA ASP A 113 6.69 11.87 -7.29
C ASP A 113 8.09 11.73 -7.85
N LYS A 114 8.92 10.82 -7.31
CA LYS A 114 10.35 10.75 -7.63
C LYS A 114 10.73 9.57 -8.50
N ILE A 115 10.07 8.43 -8.33
CA ILE A 115 10.41 7.22 -9.08
C ILE A 115 9.56 7.12 -10.34
N PHE A 116 8.24 7.17 -10.21
CA PHE A 116 7.33 7.06 -11.33
C PHE A 116 6.94 8.40 -11.96
N GLN A 117 7.17 9.52 -11.27
CA GLN A 117 6.90 10.88 -11.74
C GLN A 117 5.47 11.04 -12.26
N LEU A 118 4.49 10.58 -11.48
CA LEU A 118 3.08 10.55 -11.86
C LEU A 118 2.48 11.95 -11.93
N SER A 119 1.64 12.20 -12.94
CA SER A 119 0.71 13.33 -12.94
C SER A 119 -0.38 13.17 -11.88
N GLU A 120 -1.14 14.20 -11.57
CA GLU A 120 -2.24 14.13 -10.60
C GLU A 120 -3.34 13.15 -11.06
N GLU A 121 -3.60 13.08 -12.37
CA GLU A 121 -4.52 12.11 -12.95
C GLU A 121 -4.00 10.68 -12.78
N GLN A 122 -2.72 10.46 -13.02
CA GLN A 122 -2.07 9.15 -12.84
C GLN A 122 -2.02 8.74 -11.37
N LYS A 123 -1.81 9.67 -10.44
CA LYS A 123 -1.91 9.39 -8.99
C LYS A 123 -3.31 8.94 -8.62
N SER A 124 -4.34 9.65 -9.08
CA SER A 124 -5.74 9.26 -8.85
C SER A 124 -6.06 7.88 -9.42
N LEU A 125 -5.58 7.59 -10.62
CA LEU A 125 -5.74 6.30 -11.28
C LEU A 125 -5.01 5.18 -10.52
N SER A 126 -3.80 5.44 -10.02
CA SER A 126 -3.04 4.45 -9.25
C SER A 126 -3.73 4.07 -7.93
N ILE A 127 -4.38 5.02 -7.26
CA ILE A 127 -5.18 4.75 -6.05
C ILE A 127 -6.37 3.83 -6.37
N GLN A 128 -7.06 4.08 -7.48
CA GLN A 128 -8.17 3.22 -7.92
C GLN A 128 -7.68 1.81 -8.25
N TYR A 129 -6.57 1.67 -8.97
CA TYR A 129 -5.96 0.38 -9.27
C TYR A 129 -5.55 -0.37 -8.00
N ALA A 130 -4.91 0.30 -7.05
CA ALA A 130 -4.50 -0.30 -5.78
C ALA A 130 -5.69 -0.79 -4.96
N SER A 131 -6.77 -0.03 -4.92
CA SER A 131 -8.01 -0.40 -4.23
C SER A 131 -8.65 -1.64 -4.86
N ASN A 132 -8.76 -1.65 -6.19
CA ASN A 132 -9.31 -2.79 -6.93
C ASN A 132 -8.46 -4.05 -6.76
N LEU A 133 -7.13 -3.92 -6.82
CA LEU A 133 -6.22 -5.04 -6.64
C LEU A 133 -6.28 -5.58 -5.22
N SER A 134 -6.39 -4.73 -4.22
CA SER A 134 -6.53 -5.13 -2.82
C SER A 134 -7.84 -5.91 -2.57
N LEU A 135 -8.95 -5.49 -3.18
CA LEU A 135 -10.20 -6.22 -3.13
C LEU A 135 -10.08 -7.60 -3.75
N LEU A 136 -9.51 -7.69 -4.95
CA LEU A 136 -9.31 -8.97 -5.65
C LEU A 136 -8.43 -9.95 -4.85
N LEU A 137 -7.41 -9.44 -4.16
CA LEU A 137 -6.49 -10.27 -3.37
C LEU A 137 -7.04 -10.66 -2.00
N SER A 138 -7.87 -9.80 -1.37
CA SER A 138 -8.43 -10.06 -0.05
C SER A 138 -9.52 -11.13 -0.05
N ASP A 139 -10.29 -11.22 -1.13
CA ASP A 139 -11.44 -12.14 -1.20
C ASP A 139 -11.09 -13.56 -1.69
N GLY A 140 -9.81 -13.86 -1.92
CA GLY A 140 -9.40 -15.16 -2.48
C GLY A 140 -9.85 -15.38 -3.92
N VAL A 141 -10.47 -14.38 -4.54
CA VAL A 141 -10.98 -14.42 -5.93
C VAL A 141 -9.86 -14.60 -6.94
N TYR A 142 -8.64 -14.19 -6.57
CA TYR A 142 -7.48 -14.27 -7.48
C TYR A 142 -7.02 -15.70 -7.75
N GLN A 143 -7.27 -16.65 -6.86
CA GLN A 143 -6.96 -18.06 -7.12
C GLN A 143 -7.84 -18.69 -8.21
N GLY A 144 -9.01 -18.09 -8.49
CA GLY A 144 -9.93 -18.55 -9.55
C GLY A 144 -9.72 -17.92 -10.92
N LEU A 145 -8.95 -16.80 -11.02
CA LEU A 145 -8.76 -16.08 -12.29
C LEU A 145 -7.61 -16.61 -13.14
N THR A 146 -6.75 -17.49 -12.62
CA THR A 146 -5.64 -18.09 -13.36
C THR A 146 -6.00 -19.38 -14.08
N ASP A 147 -7.12 -20.01 -13.72
CA ASP A 147 -7.64 -21.19 -14.41
C ASP A 147 -8.98 -20.87 -15.08
N THR A 148 -9.09 -21.23 -16.34
CA THR A 148 -10.24 -21.02 -17.23
C THR A 148 -11.50 -21.78 -16.82
N GLU A 149 -11.53 -22.35 -15.63
CA GLU A 149 -12.72 -22.97 -15.05
C GLU A 149 -13.10 -22.24 -13.77
N TYR A 150 -14.01 -21.27 -13.92
CA TYR A 150 -14.72 -20.66 -12.80
C TYR A 150 -15.65 -21.70 -12.17
N SER A 151 -15.12 -22.52 -11.31
CA SER A 151 -15.93 -23.35 -10.41
C SER A 151 -16.27 -22.53 -9.19
N ALA A 152 -17.28 -21.68 -9.32
CA ALA A 152 -17.90 -21.02 -8.18
C ALA A 152 -18.45 -22.11 -7.25
N THR A 153 -17.74 -22.38 -6.16
CA THR A 153 -18.17 -23.33 -5.14
C THR A 153 -19.52 -22.87 -4.56
N GLY A 154 -20.60 -23.44 -5.08
CA GLY A 154 -21.92 -23.43 -4.47
C GLY A 154 -22.82 -22.24 -4.72
N LEU A 155 -22.41 -21.22 -5.46
CA LEU A 155 -23.30 -20.12 -5.88
C LEU A 155 -23.69 -20.32 -7.35
N SER A 156 -24.90 -20.73 -7.60
CA SER A 156 -25.49 -20.72 -8.94
C SER A 156 -25.94 -19.31 -9.28
N TYR A 157 -25.34 -18.72 -10.29
CA TYR A 157 -25.80 -17.46 -10.88
C TYR A 157 -26.73 -17.71 -12.08
N GLU A 158 -27.52 -18.80 -12.04
CA GLU A 158 -28.51 -19.08 -13.05
C GLU A 158 -29.48 -17.90 -13.21
N GLY A 159 -29.48 -17.30 -14.38
CA GLY A 159 -30.36 -16.16 -14.70
C GLY A 159 -29.70 -14.77 -14.55
N VAL A 160 -28.48 -14.67 -14.06
CA VAL A 160 -27.74 -13.40 -14.06
C VAL A 160 -27.01 -13.23 -15.39
N VAL A 161 -27.54 -12.39 -16.25
CA VAL A 161 -26.87 -11.99 -17.50
C VAL A 161 -25.98 -10.78 -17.19
N PHE A 162 -24.68 -11.00 -17.11
CA PHE A 162 -23.74 -9.89 -17.12
C PHE A 162 -23.61 -9.36 -18.55
N PRO A 163 -23.76 -8.04 -18.79
CA PRO A 163 -23.55 -7.49 -20.12
C PRO A 163 -22.11 -7.77 -20.55
N SER A 164 -21.94 -8.45 -21.67
CA SER A 164 -20.62 -8.80 -22.26
C SER A 164 -19.92 -7.59 -22.90
N GLU A 165 -20.60 -6.47 -23.02
CA GLU A 165 -20.06 -5.23 -23.56
C GLU A 165 -20.50 -4.07 -22.65
N GLY A 166 -19.58 -3.18 -22.30
CA GLY A 166 -19.69 -2.09 -21.34
C GLY A 166 -20.99 -1.29 -21.38
N GLY A 167 -22.00 -1.84 -20.74
CA GLY A 167 -23.24 -1.13 -20.44
C GLY A 167 -23.00 -0.17 -19.29
N SER A 168 -23.40 1.09 -19.43
CA SER A 168 -23.45 2.03 -18.31
C SER A 168 -24.58 1.61 -17.36
N THR A 169 -24.26 0.84 -16.32
CA THR A 169 -25.18 0.62 -15.22
C THR A 169 -25.23 1.88 -14.38
N ARG A 170 -26.42 2.46 -14.22
CA ARG A 170 -26.60 3.59 -13.31
C ARG A 170 -26.36 3.10 -11.88
N VAL A 171 -25.24 3.49 -11.29
CA VAL A 171 -24.92 3.19 -9.90
C VAL A 171 -25.61 4.20 -8.99
N VAL A 172 -26.47 3.72 -8.09
CA VAL A 172 -27.04 4.52 -7.01
C VAL A 172 -25.97 4.67 -5.93
N TYR A 173 -25.66 5.89 -5.53
CA TYR A 173 -24.65 6.16 -4.52
C TYR A 173 -25.29 6.58 -3.19
N TYR A 174 -24.89 5.93 -2.11
CA TYR A 174 -25.23 6.31 -0.74
C TYR A 174 -23.94 6.56 0.05
N ASN A 175 -23.84 7.74 0.65
CA ASN A 175 -22.77 8.03 1.61
C ASN A 175 -23.23 7.61 3.00
N GLN A 176 -22.52 6.71 3.67
CA GLN A 176 -22.82 6.25 5.03
C GLN A 176 -22.96 7.42 6.04
N LEU A 177 -22.20 8.50 5.85
CA LEU A 177 -22.19 9.67 6.72
C LEU A 177 -23.21 10.75 6.35
N ASP A 178 -24.15 10.45 5.43
CA ASP A 178 -25.20 11.38 5.03
C ASP A 178 -26.14 11.68 6.21
N ASP A 179 -26.48 12.97 6.39
CA ASP A 179 -27.33 13.46 7.47
C ASP A 179 -28.71 12.79 7.54
N ARG A 180 -29.19 12.26 6.42
CA ARG A 180 -30.48 11.57 6.32
C ARG A 180 -30.54 10.27 7.14
N TRP A 181 -29.40 9.60 7.37
CA TRP A 181 -29.35 8.29 8.04
C TRP A 181 -28.17 8.07 8.97
N LYS A 182 -27.11 8.89 8.96
CA LYS A 182 -25.91 8.62 9.77
C LYS A 182 -26.18 8.40 11.25
N ASN A 183 -27.21 9.06 11.81
CA ASN A 183 -27.60 8.95 13.21
C ASN A 183 -28.69 7.91 13.46
N ALA A 184 -29.19 7.21 12.42
CA ALA A 184 -30.20 6.18 12.59
C ALA A 184 -29.61 4.96 13.31
N PRO A 185 -30.42 4.26 14.16
CA PRO A 185 -29.94 3.13 14.92
C PRO A 185 -29.48 1.96 14.04
N TYR A 186 -28.34 1.34 14.42
CA TYR A 186 -27.85 0.09 13.85
C TYR A 186 -27.23 -0.77 14.97
N GLY A 187 -27.92 -1.81 15.37
CA GLY A 187 -27.55 -2.60 16.55
C GLY A 187 -27.57 -1.74 17.81
N THR A 188 -26.46 -1.71 18.53
CA THR A 188 -26.28 -0.87 19.74
C THR A 188 -25.71 0.52 19.42
N ASP A 189 -25.55 0.84 18.14
CA ASP A 189 -24.86 2.04 17.68
C ASP A 189 -25.63 2.75 16.56
N ASN A 190 -24.97 3.38 15.61
CA ASN A 190 -25.59 4.12 14.51
C ASN A 190 -25.01 3.71 13.13
N ILE A 191 -25.76 4.05 12.08
CA ILE A 191 -25.38 3.76 10.70
C ILE A 191 -24.05 4.43 10.34
N GLY A 192 -23.86 5.68 10.71
CA GLY A 192 -22.66 6.45 10.35
C GLY A 192 -21.36 5.82 10.85
N GLY A 193 -21.39 5.19 12.03
CA GLY A 193 -20.21 4.57 12.61
C GLY A 193 -19.98 3.12 12.17
N TYR A 194 -21.07 2.33 11.98
CA TYR A 194 -20.92 0.87 11.96
C TYR A 194 -21.62 0.14 10.82
N ALA A 195 -22.40 0.82 9.98
CA ALA A 195 -23.24 0.18 8.95
C ALA A 195 -22.63 0.25 7.53
N CYS A 196 -21.33 0.06 7.37
CA CYS A 196 -20.69 0.01 6.06
C CYS A 196 -21.26 -1.14 5.20
N GLY A 197 -21.47 -2.31 5.78
CA GLY A 197 -22.09 -3.46 5.12
C GLY A 197 -23.48 -3.16 4.57
N PRO A 198 -24.46 -2.79 5.42
CA PRO A 198 -25.78 -2.38 4.96
C PRO A 198 -25.77 -1.24 3.95
N THR A 199 -24.92 -0.22 4.10
CA THR A 199 -24.81 0.87 3.13
C THR A 199 -24.34 0.38 1.76
N SER A 200 -23.32 -0.49 1.72
CA SER A 200 -22.83 -1.10 0.47
C SER A 200 -23.88 -1.98 -0.19
N MET A 201 -24.61 -2.78 0.60
CA MET A 201 -25.69 -3.62 0.08
C MET A 201 -26.86 -2.77 -0.45
N ALA A 202 -27.18 -1.64 0.19
CA ALA A 202 -28.18 -0.70 -0.31
C ALA A 202 -27.80 -0.15 -1.69
N ILE A 203 -26.52 0.18 -1.90
CA ILE A 203 -25.99 0.61 -3.22
C ILE A 203 -26.20 -0.51 -4.26
N VAL A 204 -25.76 -1.72 -3.94
CA VAL A 204 -25.87 -2.88 -4.86
C VAL A 204 -27.31 -3.16 -5.23
N VAL A 205 -28.19 -3.34 -4.24
CA VAL A 205 -29.61 -3.65 -4.48
C VAL A 205 -30.29 -2.55 -5.29
N SER A 206 -30.09 -1.28 -4.92
CA SER A 206 -30.72 -0.16 -5.63
C SER A 206 -30.12 0.07 -7.03
N SER A 207 -28.93 -0.44 -7.31
CA SER A 207 -28.29 -0.32 -8.63
C SER A 207 -28.69 -1.47 -9.57
N LEU A 208 -28.91 -2.67 -9.03
CA LEU A 208 -29.13 -3.90 -9.82
C LEU A 208 -30.58 -4.32 -9.87
N SER A 209 -31.47 -3.75 -9.05
CA SER A 209 -32.90 -4.04 -9.07
C SER A 209 -33.75 -2.82 -9.45
N SER A 210 -35.04 -3.03 -9.62
CA SER A 210 -36.03 -1.95 -9.78
C SER A 210 -36.36 -1.24 -8.46
N ASP A 211 -35.96 -1.82 -7.33
CA ASP A 211 -36.29 -1.31 -6.01
C ASP A 211 -35.21 -0.36 -5.49
N THR A 212 -35.63 0.75 -4.91
CA THR A 212 -34.73 1.67 -4.23
C THR A 212 -34.76 1.38 -2.73
N VAL A 213 -33.64 0.88 -2.20
CA VAL A 213 -33.48 0.52 -0.79
C VAL A 213 -32.43 1.42 -0.19
N ASP A 214 -32.81 2.27 0.77
CA ASP A 214 -31.87 3.15 1.46
C ASP A 214 -31.09 2.42 2.59
N PRO A 215 -30.01 3.01 3.14
CA PRO A 215 -29.23 2.41 4.22
C PRO A 215 -30.05 2.07 5.48
N ILE A 216 -31.11 2.83 5.82
CA ILE A 216 -31.98 2.53 6.98
C ILE A 216 -32.79 1.27 6.70
N GLN A 217 -33.33 1.15 5.50
CA GLN A 217 -34.13 -0.02 5.10
C GLN A 217 -33.25 -1.27 5.07
N MET A 218 -32.06 -1.17 4.47
CA MET A 218 -31.12 -2.29 4.40
C MET A 218 -30.60 -2.72 5.78
N ALA A 219 -30.42 -1.79 6.70
CA ALA A 219 -29.96 -2.08 8.07
C ALA A 219 -30.98 -2.84 8.92
N LYS A 220 -32.22 -2.98 8.46
CA LYS A 220 -33.29 -3.73 9.14
C LYS A 220 -33.39 -5.19 8.69
N TRP A 221 -32.67 -5.55 7.66
CA TRP A 221 -32.62 -6.91 7.11
C TRP A 221 -31.55 -7.74 7.82
#